data_b2fc5cac766b5033385d9dc217777ca8
#
_entry.id   b2fc5cac766b5033385d9dc217777ca8
#
_cell.length_a   1.000
_cell.length_b   1.000
_cell.length_c   1.000
_cell.angle_alpha   90.00
_cell.angle_beta   90.00
_cell.angle_gamma   90.00
#
_symmetry.space_group_name_H-M   'P 1'
#
loop_
_entity.id
_entity.type
_entity.pdbx_description
1 polymer ?
#
loop_
_entity_poly.entity_id
_entity_poly.type
_entity_poly.pdbx_seq_one_letter_code
_entity_poly.pdbx_strand_id
1 'polypeptide(L)'
;PLPCWTVDQATAQAPSLPAALATLQGPAIDFSDRPMGRDLLYSSGTTGRPKGVLKPLWPASLRGQADPEALATARLMAMGEDTVYLSPAPLYHAAPLRYTLRVQRLGGTVVVMEHFDPERYLQLVQQHQITHTQLVPTMFVRMLKLPEATRRQYDLRSLRVAIHAAAPC
;
A
#
# COMPACT_ATOMS: atom_id res chain seq x y z
N PRO A 1 -12.69 9.24 24.56
CA PRO A 1 -11.43 9.00 23.84
C PRO A 1 -11.48 7.61 23.22
N LEU A 2 -10.97 7.48 21.99
CA LEU A 2 -10.83 6.18 21.35
C LEU A 2 -9.66 5.41 21.98
N PRO A 3 -9.76 4.06 22.13
CA PRO A 3 -8.63 3.27 22.60
C PRO A 3 -7.48 3.36 21.59
N CYS A 4 -6.27 3.52 22.08
CA CYS A 4 -5.05 3.52 21.30
C CYS A 4 -4.21 2.27 21.63
N TRP A 5 -3.57 1.68 20.62
CA TRP A 5 -2.62 0.58 20.76
C TRP A 5 -1.34 0.92 20.01
N THR A 6 -0.22 0.42 20.50
CA THR A 6 1.05 0.42 19.77
C THR A 6 1.20 -0.86 18.96
N VAL A 7 1.88 -0.79 17.82
CA VAL A 7 2.06 -1.97 16.96
C VAL A 7 3.05 -2.97 17.57
N ASP A 8 4.12 -2.46 18.21
CA ASP A 8 5.23 -3.30 18.70
C ASP A 8 5.15 -3.53 20.22
N GLN A 9 5.62 -2.57 20.99
CA GLN A 9 5.71 -2.69 22.46
C GLN A 9 4.71 -1.77 23.15
N ALA A 10 4.18 -2.23 24.29
CA ALA A 10 3.33 -1.40 25.12
C ALA A 10 4.10 -0.16 25.63
N THR A 11 3.38 0.96 25.69
CA THR A 11 3.86 2.21 26.36
C THR A 11 3.04 2.49 27.61
N ALA A 12 3.45 3.47 28.39
CA ALA A 12 2.69 3.90 29.58
C ALA A 12 1.27 4.39 29.25
N GLN A 13 1.04 4.85 28.00
CA GLN A 13 -0.24 5.41 27.54
C GLN A 13 -1.05 4.49 26.64
N ALA A 14 -0.43 3.44 26.08
CA ALA A 14 -1.10 2.54 25.14
C ALA A 14 -0.57 1.11 25.23
N PRO A 15 -1.44 0.10 25.36
CA PRO A 15 -1.05 -1.29 25.32
C PRO A 15 -0.56 -1.72 23.92
N SER A 16 0.23 -2.79 23.88
CA SER A 16 0.63 -3.41 22.62
C SER A 16 -0.57 -4.08 21.95
N LEU A 17 -0.78 -3.82 20.67
CA LEU A 17 -1.83 -4.46 19.88
C LEU A 17 -1.69 -6.01 19.85
N PRO A 18 -0.49 -6.59 19.63
CA PRO A 18 -0.32 -8.05 19.70
C PRO A 18 -0.74 -8.64 21.04
N ALA A 19 -0.39 -8.00 22.17
CA ALA A 19 -0.79 -8.46 23.49
C ALA A 19 -2.30 -8.36 23.70
N ALA A 20 -2.92 -7.25 23.25
CA ALA A 20 -4.36 -7.09 23.30
C ALA A 20 -5.09 -8.14 22.46
N LEU A 21 -4.62 -8.43 21.25
CA LEU A 21 -5.19 -9.47 20.38
C LEU A 21 -5.07 -10.87 20.99
N ALA A 22 -3.95 -11.19 21.66
CA ALA A 22 -3.75 -12.48 22.30
C ALA A 22 -4.72 -12.73 23.48
N THR A 23 -5.26 -11.67 24.07
CA THR A 23 -6.21 -11.76 25.20
C THR A 23 -7.68 -11.70 24.75
N LEU A 24 -7.95 -11.42 23.46
CA LEU A 24 -9.32 -11.37 22.94
C LEU A 24 -9.92 -12.80 22.99
N GLN A 25 -10.94 -12.95 23.82
CA GLN A 25 -11.76 -14.15 23.90
C GLN A 25 -13.20 -13.76 23.59
N GLY A 26 -13.85 -14.53 22.76
CA GLY A 26 -15.24 -14.30 22.41
C GLY A 26 -15.66 -15.04 21.14
N PRO A 27 -16.97 -15.11 20.85
CA PRO A 27 -17.43 -15.67 19.60
C PRO A 27 -16.93 -14.84 18.42
N ALA A 28 -16.71 -15.48 17.28
CA ALA A 28 -16.40 -14.78 16.05
C ALA A 28 -17.52 -13.77 15.73
N ILE A 29 -17.13 -12.54 15.43
CA ILE A 29 -18.10 -11.52 15.05
C ILE A 29 -18.61 -11.84 13.64
N ASP A 30 -19.91 -11.99 13.49
CA ASP A 30 -20.53 -12.13 12.18
C ASP A 30 -20.65 -10.75 11.50
N PHE A 31 -20.03 -10.63 10.34
CA PHE A 31 -20.06 -9.43 9.49
C PHE A 31 -20.95 -9.61 8.25
N SER A 32 -21.68 -10.73 8.16
CA SER A 32 -22.46 -11.09 6.96
C SER A 32 -23.53 -10.08 6.60
N ASP A 33 -24.04 -9.32 7.56
CA ASP A 33 -25.05 -8.27 7.39
C ASP A 33 -24.49 -6.90 6.99
N ARG A 34 -23.16 -6.72 7.07
CA ARG A 34 -22.52 -5.43 6.83
C ARG A 34 -22.18 -5.23 5.36
N PRO A 35 -22.37 -4.01 4.82
CA PRO A 35 -21.92 -3.70 3.47
C PRO A 35 -20.38 -3.72 3.41
N MET A 36 -19.84 -4.01 2.23
CA MET A 36 -18.42 -3.91 1.98
C MET A 36 -17.97 -2.45 2.17
N GLY A 37 -16.99 -2.23 3.04
CA GLY A 37 -16.46 -0.91 3.34
C GLY A 37 -15.72 -0.29 2.14
N ARG A 38 -15.61 1.03 2.15
CA ARG A 38 -14.78 1.79 1.20
C ARG A 38 -13.86 2.74 1.94
N ASP A 39 -12.75 3.08 1.30
CA ASP A 39 -11.82 4.05 1.82
C ASP A 39 -12.41 5.48 1.78
N LEU A 40 -12.25 6.22 2.87
CA LEU A 40 -12.46 7.65 2.94
C LEU A 40 -11.09 8.32 2.84
N LEU A 41 -10.85 9.00 1.73
CA LEU A 41 -9.57 9.65 1.47
C LEU A 41 -9.67 11.15 1.70
N TYR A 42 -8.65 11.72 2.29
CA TYR A 42 -8.49 13.16 2.43
C TYR A 42 -7.44 13.68 1.46
N SER A 43 -7.77 14.76 0.76
CA SER A 43 -6.80 15.56 0.01
C SER A 43 -6.45 16.83 0.79
N SER A 44 -5.25 17.36 0.61
CA SER A 44 -4.82 18.61 1.24
C SER A 44 -5.67 19.83 0.83
N GLY A 45 -6.41 19.71 -0.28
CA GLY A 45 -7.25 20.78 -0.83
C GLY A 45 -6.42 22.00 -1.26
N THR A 46 -6.70 22.58 -2.41
CA THR A 46 -6.06 23.81 -2.90
C THR A 46 -6.42 25.04 -2.07
N THR A 47 -7.45 24.95 -1.23
CA THR A 47 -7.97 26.04 -0.38
C THR A 47 -7.46 25.96 1.08
N GLY A 48 -6.49 25.09 1.37
CA GLY A 48 -5.90 24.92 2.70
C GLY A 48 -6.73 24.09 3.70
N ARG A 49 -7.96 23.73 3.38
CA ARG A 49 -8.77 22.82 4.21
C ARG A 49 -8.79 21.43 3.57
N PRO A 50 -8.48 20.35 4.33
CA PRO A 50 -8.59 18.98 3.83
C PRO A 50 -10.01 18.68 3.36
N LYS A 51 -10.11 18.03 2.19
CA LYS A 51 -11.38 17.58 1.63
C LYS A 51 -11.46 16.06 1.68
N GLY A 52 -12.49 15.54 2.36
CA GLY A 52 -12.80 14.12 2.36
C GLY A 52 -13.52 13.73 1.07
N VAL A 53 -13.03 12.69 0.40
CA VAL A 53 -13.68 12.07 -0.75
C VAL A 53 -14.39 10.81 -0.27
N LEU A 54 -15.69 10.92 -0.06
CA LEU A 54 -16.53 9.81 0.33
C LEU A 54 -17.24 9.24 -0.91
N LYS A 55 -16.88 8.01 -1.27
CA LYS A 55 -17.56 7.26 -2.32
C LYS A 55 -18.77 6.52 -1.74
N PRO A 56 -19.88 6.36 -2.49
CA PRO A 56 -20.97 5.50 -2.09
C PRO A 56 -20.49 4.09 -1.76
N LEU A 57 -21.06 3.45 -0.76
CA LEU A 57 -20.76 2.05 -0.47
C LEU A 57 -21.17 1.15 -1.64
N TRP A 58 -20.49 0.02 -1.76
CA TRP A 58 -20.87 -0.98 -2.76
C TRP A 58 -22.27 -1.54 -2.46
N PRO A 59 -23.05 -1.88 -3.50
CA PRO A 59 -24.31 -2.56 -3.31
C PRO A 59 -24.17 -3.85 -2.48
N ALA A 60 -25.16 -4.17 -1.67
CA ALA A 60 -25.17 -5.40 -0.87
C ALA A 60 -25.01 -6.68 -1.71
N SER A 61 -25.43 -6.64 -2.97
CA SER A 61 -25.26 -7.74 -3.94
C SER A 61 -23.80 -8.10 -4.23
N LEU A 62 -22.84 -7.19 -3.96
CA LEU A 62 -21.42 -7.45 -4.10
C LEU A 62 -20.75 -7.95 -2.82
N ARG A 63 -21.52 -8.17 -1.76
CA ARG A 63 -21.02 -8.71 -0.49
C ARG A 63 -20.36 -10.08 -0.72
N GLY A 64 -19.17 -10.26 -0.15
CA GLY A 64 -18.38 -11.48 -0.34
C GLY A 64 -17.69 -11.61 -1.70
N GLN A 65 -17.90 -10.64 -2.60
CA GLN A 65 -17.21 -10.60 -3.88
C GLN A 65 -15.97 -9.71 -3.81
N ALA A 66 -15.06 -9.88 -4.77
CA ALA A 66 -13.91 -9.00 -4.89
C ALA A 66 -14.34 -7.60 -5.35
N ASP A 67 -13.68 -6.57 -4.82
CA ASP A 67 -13.91 -5.17 -5.20
C ASP A 67 -13.71 -4.98 -6.72
N PRO A 68 -14.75 -4.52 -7.47
CA PRO A 68 -14.65 -4.37 -8.92
C PRO A 68 -13.56 -3.40 -9.38
N GLU A 69 -13.32 -2.30 -8.62
CA GLU A 69 -12.22 -1.36 -8.94
C GLU A 69 -10.85 -2.02 -8.72
N ALA A 70 -10.72 -2.85 -7.68
CA ALA A 70 -9.50 -3.59 -7.42
C ALA A 70 -9.23 -4.61 -8.52
N LEU A 71 -10.26 -5.36 -8.95
CA LEU A 71 -10.14 -6.31 -10.06
C LEU A 71 -9.79 -5.64 -11.39
N ALA A 72 -10.44 -4.53 -11.72
CA ALA A 72 -10.13 -3.79 -12.94
C ALA A 72 -8.68 -3.30 -12.96
N THR A 73 -8.19 -2.77 -11.84
CA THR A 73 -6.80 -2.33 -11.73
C THR A 73 -5.84 -3.52 -11.76
N ALA A 74 -6.16 -4.62 -11.11
CA ALA A 74 -5.35 -5.83 -11.13
C ALA A 74 -5.16 -6.34 -12.57
N ARG A 75 -6.25 -6.38 -13.36
CA ARG A 75 -6.18 -6.75 -14.78
C ARG A 75 -5.34 -5.76 -15.60
N LEU A 76 -5.57 -4.46 -15.42
CA LEU A 76 -4.84 -3.41 -16.14
C LEU A 76 -3.33 -3.46 -15.86
N MET A 77 -2.94 -3.76 -14.63
CA MET A 77 -1.55 -3.79 -14.18
C MET A 77 -0.94 -5.20 -14.18
N ALA A 78 -1.66 -6.19 -14.68
CA ALA A 78 -1.24 -7.60 -14.64
C ALA A 78 -0.81 -8.06 -13.24
N MET A 79 -1.58 -7.71 -12.20
CA MET A 79 -1.34 -8.10 -10.81
C MET A 79 -2.09 -9.40 -10.47
N GLY A 80 -1.43 -10.28 -9.72
CA GLY A 80 -1.99 -11.55 -9.23
C GLY A 80 -1.25 -12.04 -8.00
N GLU A 81 -1.41 -13.30 -7.66
CA GLU A 81 -0.74 -13.96 -6.53
C GLU A 81 0.79 -13.97 -6.65
N ASP A 82 1.30 -13.96 -7.89
CA ASP A 82 2.73 -13.88 -8.21
C ASP A 82 3.32 -12.46 -8.10
N THR A 83 2.50 -11.46 -7.77
CA THR A 83 2.95 -10.09 -7.62
C THR A 83 3.82 -9.93 -6.39
N VAL A 84 5.04 -9.43 -6.59
CA VAL A 84 5.90 -8.92 -5.53
C VAL A 84 6.00 -7.40 -5.70
N TYR A 85 5.35 -6.68 -4.79
CA TYR A 85 5.18 -5.24 -4.88
C TYR A 85 6.09 -4.50 -3.90
N LEU A 86 6.87 -3.54 -4.41
CA LEU A 86 7.65 -2.61 -3.58
C LEU A 86 6.86 -1.32 -3.37
N SER A 87 6.59 -0.99 -2.10
CA SER A 87 5.97 0.27 -1.67
C SER A 87 7.04 1.22 -1.12
N PRO A 88 7.59 2.13 -1.93
CA PRO A 88 8.67 3.02 -1.51
C PRO A 88 8.18 4.34 -0.90
N ALA A 89 6.88 4.59 -0.91
CA ALA A 89 6.28 5.83 -0.42
C ALA A 89 5.48 5.59 0.86
N PRO A 90 5.31 6.62 1.72
CA PRO A 90 4.60 6.49 2.99
C PRO A 90 3.15 6.02 2.81
N LEU A 91 2.74 5.04 3.61
CA LEU A 91 1.42 4.40 3.53
C LEU A 91 0.26 5.32 3.97
N TYR A 92 0.53 6.49 4.54
CA TYR A 92 -0.52 7.46 4.83
C TYR A 92 -1.00 8.21 3.58
N HIS A 93 -0.32 8.07 2.43
CA HIS A 93 -0.82 8.56 1.15
C HIS A 93 -1.75 7.53 0.49
N ALA A 94 -2.74 8.05 -0.25
CA ALA A 94 -3.77 7.24 -0.88
C ALA A 94 -3.24 6.17 -1.84
N ALA A 95 -2.32 6.53 -2.74
CA ALA A 95 -1.83 5.59 -3.75
C ALA A 95 -0.99 4.46 -3.15
N PRO A 96 0.06 4.71 -2.34
CA PRO A 96 0.83 3.65 -1.69
C PRO A 96 -0.05 2.70 -0.87
N LEU A 97 -0.97 3.22 -0.06
CA LEU A 97 -1.87 2.41 0.74
C LEU A 97 -2.77 1.52 -0.13
N ARG A 98 -3.40 2.10 -1.15
CA ARG A 98 -4.32 1.37 -2.02
C ARG A 98 -3.65 0.25 -2.80
N TYR A 99 -2.45 0.50 -3.36
CA TYR A 99 -1.71 -0.54 -4.07
C TYR A 99 -1.26 -1.65 -3.13
N THR A 100 -0.74 -1.30 -1.96
CA THR A 100 -0.36 -2.27 -0.91
C THR A 100 -1.52 -3.18 -0.54
N LEU A 101 -2.67 -2.61 -0.15
CA LEU A 101 -3.84 -3.38 0.23
C LEU A 101 -4.40 -4.22 -0.93
N ARG A 102 -4.30 -3.71 -2.17
CA ARG A 102 -4.75 -4.44 -3.36
C ARG A 102 -3.91 -5.68 -3.60
N VAL A 103 -2.58 -5.55 -3.56
CA VAL A 103 -1.68 -6.69 -3.73
C VAL A 103 -1.91 -7.74 -2.66
N GLN A 104 -2.09 -7.34 -1.40
CA GLN A 104 -2.42 -8.28 -0.32
C GLN A 104 -3.76 -9.00 -0.54
N ARG A 105 -4.79 -8.30 -1.02
CA ARG A 105 -6.09 -8.91 -1.36
C ARG A 105 -6.00 -9.90 -2.52
N LEU A 106 -5.02 -9.77 -3.40
CA LEU A 106 -4.76 -10.69 -4.51
C LEU A 106 -3.86 -11.87 -4.11
N GLY A 107 -3.43 -11.95 -2.83
CA GLY A 107 -2.51 -12.99 -2.36
C GLY A 107 -1.04 -12.73 -2.66
N GLY A 108 -0.69 -11.57 -3.22
CA GLY A 108 0.67 -11.19 -3.54
C GLY A 108 1.49 -10.74 -2.32
N THR A 109 2.78 -10.57 -2.53
CA THR A 109 3.74 -10.14 -1.51
C THR A 109 3.98 -8.64 -1.57
N VAL A 110 4.08 -7.99 -0.41
CA VAL A 110 4.41 -6.56 -0.29
C VAL A 110 5.70 -6.37 0.49
N VAL A 111 6.62 -5.60 -0.09
CA VAL A 111 7.83 -5.10 0.56
C VAL A 111 7.65 -3.61 0.80
N VAL A 112 7.77 -3.15 2.04
CA VAL A 112 7.60 -1.75 2.41
C VAL A 112 8.95 -1.12 2.76
N MET A 113 9.22 0.06 2.19
CA MET A 113 10.35 0.88 2.59
C MET A 113 9.88 1.89 3.66
N GLU A 114 10.60 1.98 4.77
CA GLU A 114 10.33 3.01 5.79
C GLU A 114 10.59 4.42 5.25
N HIS A 115 11.70 4.56 4.51
CA HIS A 115 12.10 5.80 3.85
C HIS A 115 12.59 5.51 2.45
N PHE A 116 12.26 6.39 1.50
CA PHE A 116 12.78 6.26 0.15
C PHE A 116 14.27 6.62 0.11
N ASP A 117 15.09 5.65 -0.18
CA ASP A 117 16.49 5.80 -0.60
C ASP A 117 16.66 5.22 -2.01
N PRO A 118 17.24 5.96 -2.97
CA PRO A 118 17.28 5.54 -4.36
C PRO A 118 18.15 4.30 -4.59
N GLU A 119 19.28 4.14 -3.87
CA GLU A 119 20.12 2.95 -4.03
C GLU A 119 19.49 1.75 -3.32
N ARG A 120 18.96 1.95 -2.11
CA ARG A 120 18.24 0.89 -1.40
C ARG A 120 17.03 0.38 -2.17
N TYR A 121 16.35 1.25 -2.91
CA TYR A 121 15.29 0.84 -3.81
C TYR A 121 15.77 -0.18 -4.86
N LEU A 122 16.89 0.10 -5.54
CA LEU A 122 17.48 -0.80 -6.54
C LEU A 122 17.90 -2.14 -5.92
N GLN A 123 18.53 -2.09 -4.73
CA GLN A 123 18.89 -3.28 -3.96
C GLN A 123 17.66 -4.16 -3.67
N LEU A 124 16.56 -3.55 -3.19
CA LEU A 124 15.33 -4.28 -2.85
C LEU A 124 14.67 -4.88 -4.08
N VAL A 125 14.69 -4.18 -5.23
CA VAL A 125 14.19 -4.74 -6.49
C VAL A 125 14.91 -6.04 -6.82
N GLN A 126 16.23 -6.06 -6.77
CA GLN A 126 17.01 -7.27 -7.03
C GLN A 126 16.81 -8.33 -5.94
N GLN A 127 16.91 -7.93 -4.67
CA GLN A 127 16.88 -8.84 -3.52
C GLN A 127 15.57 -9.62 -3.44
N HIS A 128 14.45 -8.95 -3.67
CA HIS A 128 13.12 -9.52 -3.53
C HIS A 128 12.47 -9.88 -4.87
N GLN A 129 13.20 -9.72 -5.98
CA GLN A 129 12.66 -9.97 -7.33
C GLN A 129 11.34 -9.21 -7.55
N ILE A 130 11.34 -7.92 -7.23
CA ILE A 130 10.16 -7.06 -7.30
C ILE A 130 9.63 -7.03 -8.73
N THR A 131 8.33 -7.26 -8.86
CA THR A 131 7.63 -7.26 -10.15
C THR A 131 6.87 -5.96 -10.41
N HIS A 132 6.38 -5.33 -9.35
CA HIS A 132 5.54 -4.13 -9.44
C HIS A 132 5.95 -3.09 -8.40
N THR A 133 5.79 -1.82 -8.75
CA THR A 133 6.03 -0.70 -7.82
C THR A 133 5.20 0.52 -8.22
N GLN A 134 4.94 1.43 -7.28
CA GLN A 134 4.36 2.74 -7.55
C GLN A 134 5.29 3.82 -7.03
N LEU A 135 5.63 4.76 -7.87
CA LEU A 135 6.61 5.81 -7.64
C LEU A 135 6.00 7.18 -7.95
N VAL A 136 6.63 8.22 -7.44
CA VAL A 136 6.37 9.61 -7.85
C VAL A 136 7.54 10.14 -8.67
N PRO A 137 7.37 11.14 -9.55
CA PRO A 137 8.42 11.63 -10.44
C PRO A 137 9.74 11.99 -9.75
N THR A 138 9.66 12.58 -8.55
CA THR A 138 10.86 12.93 -7.77
C THR A 138 11.70 11.73 -7.38
N MET A 139 11.11 10.55 -7.19
CA MET A 139 11.83 9.31 -6.89
C MET A 139 12.63 8.85 -8.12
N PHE A 140 12.05 8.92 -9.32
CA PHE A 140 12.79 8.64 -10.56
C PHE A 140 13.96 9.61 -10.74
N VAL A 141 13.75 10.91 -10.53
CA VAL A 141 14.82 11.92 -10.61
C VAL A 141 15.94 11.61 -9.62
N ARG A 142 15.61 11.20 -8.38
CA ARG A 142 16.64 10.83 -7.38
C ARG A 142 17.42 9.58 -7.80
N MET A 143 16.77 8.58 -8.37
CA MET A 143 17.46 7.39 -8.90
C MET A 143 18.37 7.74 -10.09
N LEU A 144 17.92 8.61 -11.00
CA LEU A 144 18.71 9.03 -12.15
C LEU A 144 19.95 9.86 -11.76
N LYS A 145 19.94 10.50 -10.59
CA LYS A 145 21.10 11.22 -10.03
C LYS A 145 22.16 10.30 -9.41
N LEU A 146 21.86 9.03 -9.19
CA LEU A 146 22.89 8.07 -8.79
C LEU A 146 23.95 7.93 -9.89
N PRO A 147 25.24 7.70 -9.53
CA PRO A 147 26.27 7.37 -10.49
C PRO A 147 25.83 6.22 -11.41
N GLU A 148 26.16 6.30 -12.67
CA GLU A 148 25.79 5.26 -13.64
C GLU A 148 26.32 3.89 -13.24
N ALA A 149 27.56 3.83 -12.73
CA ALA A 149 28.17 2.61 -12.23
C ALA A 149 27.30 1.98 -11.11
N THR A 150 26.80 2.79 -10.17
CA THR A 150 25.90 2.32 -9.11
C THR A 150 24.60 1.79 -9.69
N ARG A 151 23.96 2.52 -10.62
CA ARG A 151 22.69 2.08 -11.24
C ARG A 151 22.83 0.76 -12.00
N ARG A 152 23.98 0.49 -12.60
CA ARG A 152 24.24 -0.72 -13.38
C ARG A 152 24.63 -1.95 -12.54
N GLN A 153 24.85 -1.78 -11.23
CA GLN A 153 25.20 -2.89 -10.34
C GLN A 153 24.01 -3.81 -10.04
N TYR A 154 22.78 -3.32 -10.20
CA TYR A 154 21.58 -4.01 -9.78
C TYR A 154 20.82 -4.60 -10.96
N ASP A 155 20.36 -5.84 -10.78
CA ASP A 155 19.49 -6.52 -11.74
C ASP A 155 18.02 -6.14 -11.51
N LEU A 156 17.45 -5.42 -12.46
CA LEU A 156 16.07 -4.95 -12.41
C LEU A 156 15.14 -5.72 -13.35
N ARG A 157 15.58 -6.84 -13.94
CA ARG A 157 14.81 -7.58 -14.95
C ARG A 157 13.52 -8.20 -14.42
N SER A 158 13.40 -8.37 -13.11
CA SER A 158 12.16 -8.83 -12.48
C SER A 158 11.03 -7.80 -12.56
N LEU A 159 11.36 -6.50 -12.71
CA LEU A 159 10.38 -5.43 -12.69
C LEU A 159 9.58 -5.40 -14.00
N ARG A 160 8.29 -5.71 -13.91
CA ARG A 160 7.35 -5.75 -15.04
C ARG A 160 6.58 -4.43 -15.19
N VAL A 161 6.18 -3.83 -14.07
CA VAL A 161 5.34 -2.62 -14.06
C VAL A 161 5.85 -1.61 -13.03
N ALA A 162 6.14 -0.41 -13.51
CA ALA A 162 6.40 0.75 -12.66
C ALA A 162 5.30 1.80 -12.91
N ILE A 163 4.45 2.00 -11.91
CA ILE A 163 3.35 2.95 -11.95
C ILE A 163 3.86 4.28 -11.44
N HIS A 164 3.72 5.34 -12.22
CA HIS A 164 3.96 6.67 -11.70
C HIS A 164 2.67 7.47 -11.58
N ALA A 165 2.55 8.30 -10.54
CA ALA A 165 1.38 9.10 -10.26
C ALA A 165 1.73 10.33 -9.42
N ALA A 166 0.70 11.12 -9.12
CA ALA A 166 0.71 12.29 -8.24
C ALA A 166 1.30 13.58 -8.82
N ALA A 167 2.06 13.55 -9.90
CA ALA A 167 2.55 14.73 -10.62
C ALA A 167 2.83 14.38 -12.08
N PRO A 168 2.90 15.38 -12.98
CA PRO A 168 3.40 15.17 -14.33
C PRO A 168 4.84 14.62 -14.33
N CYS A 169 5.13 13.78 -15.31
CA CYS A 169 6.44 13.18 -15.49
C CYS A 169 7.09 13.70 -16.78
#